data_1d3016d37fe0aea8adb4207b94904e12
#
_entry.id   1d3016d37fe0aea8adb4207b94904e12
#
_cell.length_a   1.000
_cell.length_b   1.000
_cell.length_c   1.000
_cell.angle_alpha   90.00
_cell.angle_beta   90.00
_cell.angle_gamma   90.00
#
_symmetry.space_group_name_H-M   'P 1'
#
loop_
_entity.id
_entity.type
_entity.pdbx_description
1 polymer ?
#
loop_
_entity_poly.entity_id
_entity_poly.type
_entity_poly.pdbx_seq_one_letter_code
_entity_poly.pdbx_strand_id
1 'polypeptide(L)'
;MIAEQPAAPGAVSAELAVERWSHGAIARTTDLVAEEAPVALVYHEVPHVVMLATPADLEDYAVGFTLSEGLVARAEEIRGVEVSYGALSADVHITVAWERFTQLLQRRRNLTGRTGCGLCGAESAADAIRECAPVPAGVSVTTADLHAAIGELSGRQPINARTGSVHAAAWVVPGEGIKVVREDVGRHNALDKTIGALSRAHADFTAGYMLITSRASYEMVQKCATVGISLLVALSAPTAFAVRLAQRAGLTLVAFARADQHVVYAHPQRLK
;
A
#
# COMPACT_ATOMS: atom_id res chain seq x y z
N MET A 1 32.23 -1.44 -16.86
CA MET A 1 30.85 -1.49 -17.28
C MET A 1 30.29 -2.79 -16.73
N ILE A 2 29.41 -2.71 -15.75
CA ILE A 2 28.65 -3.85 -15.24
C ILE A 2 27.60 -4.10 -16.32
N ALA A 3 27.62 -5.26 -16.98
CA ALA A 3 26.60 -5.63 -17.93
C ALA A 3 25.30 -5.85 -17.15
N GLU A 4 24.38 -4.91 -17.25
CA GLU A 4 23.00 -5.08 -16.78
C GLU A 4 22.35 -6.19 -17.61
N GLN A 5 22.20 -7.37 -17.01
CA GLN A 5 21.19 -8.29 -17.49
C GLN A 5 19.85 -7.80 -16.93
N PRO A 6 18.90 -7.42 -17.78
CA PRO A 6 17.58 -7.03 -17.28
C PRO A 6 16.99 -8.20 -16.50
N ALA A 7 16.42 -7.89 -15.35
CA ALA A 7 15.69 -8.89 -14.56
C ALA A 7 14.59 -9.52 -15.42
N ALA A 8 14.27 -10.80 -15.16
CA ALA A 8 13.17 -11.46 -15.87
C ALA A 8 11.86 -10.67 -15.62
N PRO A 9 10.94 -10.59 -16.60
CA PRO A 9 9.65 -9.92 -16.39
C PRO A 9 8.95 -10.43 -15.13
N GLY A 10 8.56 -9.52 -14.23
CA GLY A 10 7.95 -9.87 -12.95
C GLY A 10 8.92 -10.33 -11.84
N ALA A 11 10.23 -10.28 -12.06
CA ALA A 11 11.21 -10.56 -10.99
C ALA A 11 11.11 -9.51 -9.88
N VAL A 12 11.15 -9.96 -8.62
CA VAL A 12 11.03 -9.07 -7.44
C VAL A 12 12.38 -8.65 -6.87
N SER A 13 13.48 -9.23 -7.34
CA SER A 13 14.84 -8.91 -6.93
C SER A 13 15.85 -9.30 -8.01
N ALA A 14 16.96 -8.57 -8.04
CA ALA A 14 18.11 -8.84 -8.91
C ALA A 14 19.35 -9.11 -8.08
N GLU A 15 20.24 -10.00 -8.57
CA GLU A 15 21.54 -10.26 -7.98
C GLU A 15 22.58 -9.35 -8.65
N LEU A 16 23.25 -8.53 -7.85
CA LEU A 16 24.24 -7.57 -8.32
C LEU A 16 25.62 -7.84 -7.73
N ALA A 17 26.66 -7.69 -8.54
CA ALA A 17 28.03 -7.70 -8.07
C ALA A 17 28.34 -6.41 -7.32
N VAL A 18 28.80 -6.51 -6.08
CA VAL A 18 29.06 -5.36 -5.20
C VAL A 18 30.43 -5.44 -4.54
N GLU A 19 30.97 -4.29 -4.14
CA GLU A 19 32.12 -4.21 -3.24
C GLU A 19 31.63 -3.89 -1.82
N ARG A 20 31.84 -4.82 -0.90
CA ARG A 20 31.50 -4.65 0.53
C ARG A 20 32.70 -4.15 1.28
N TRP A 21 32.57 -2.99 1.89
CA TRP A 21 33.58 -2.36 2.73
C TRP A 21 33.26 -2.62 4.20
N SER A 22 34.17 -3.31 4.92
CA SER A 22 33.97 -3.61 6.34
C SER A 22 35.32 -3.60 7.05
N HIS A 23 35.41 -2.89 8.16
CA HIS A 23 36.62 -2.80 9.00
C HIS A 23 37.93 -2.49 8.23
N GLY A 24 37.83 -1.61 7.20
CA GLY A 24 38.95 -1.23 6.36
C GLY A 24 39.36 -2.24 5.28
N ALA A 25 38.65 -3.35 5.14
CA ALA A 25 38.82 -4.34 4.08
C ALA A 25 37.74 -4.21 3.00
N ILE A 26 38.12 -4.56 1.76
CA ILE A 26 37.21 -4.60 0.60
C ILE A 26 37.04 -6.05 0.18
N ALA A 27 35.79 -6.51 0.06
CA ALA A 27 35.46 -7.82 -0.49
C ALA A 27 34.53 -7.67 -1.68
N ARG A 28 34.83 -8.32 -2.79
CA ARG A 28 33.88 -8.44 -3.91
C ARG A 28 32.95 -9.61 -3.65
N THR A 29 31.66 -9.37 -3.72
CA THR A 29 30.59 -10.34 -3.45
C THR A 29 29.38 -10.05 -4.32
N THR A 30 28.34 -10.84 -4.19
CA THR A 30 27.02 -10.54 -4.75
C THR A 30 26.07 -10.12 -3.65
N ASP A 31 25.07 -9.30 -4.01
CA ASP A 31 23.98 -8.89 -3.11
C ASP A 31 22.65 -8.95 -3.85
N LEU A 32 21.57 -9.23 -3.12
CA LEU A 32 20.22 -9.22 -3.65
C LEU A 32 19.57 -7.87 -3.37
N VAL A 33 19.16 -7.20 -4.45
CA VAL A 33 18.52 -5.89 -4.41
C VAL A 33 17.08 -6.03 -4.87
N ALA A 34 16.13 -5.36 -4.21
CA ALA A 34 14.74 -5.37 -4.65
C ALA A 34 14.61 -4.74 -6.05
N GLU A 35 13.78 -5.37 -6.88
CA GLU A 35 13.46 -4.83 -8.19
C GLU A 35 12.31 -3.84 -8.09
N GLU A 36 12.41 -2.74 -8.82
CA GLU A 36 11.34 -1.80 -9.04
C GLU A 36 11.17 -1.51 -10.54
N ALA A 37 9.93 -1.45 -10.98
CA ALA A 37 9.60 -1.18 -12.37
C ALA A 37 8.53 -0.08 -12.48
N PRO A 38 8.55 0.73 -13.55
CA PRO A 38 7.42 1.58 -13.91
C PRO A 38 6.19 0.71 -14.20
N VAL A 39 5.11 0.91 -13.44
CA VAL A 39 3.82 0.24 -13.63
C VAL A 39 2.79 1.28 -14.03
N ALA A 40 2.25 1.16 -15.24
CA ALA A 40 1.19 2.04 -15.74
C ALA A 40 -0.18 1.45 -15.40
N LEU A 41 -1.05 2.22 -14.77
CA LEU A 41 -2.45 1.89 -14.59
C LEU A 41 -3.25 2.56 -15.72
N VAL A 42 -3.92 1.73 -16.55
CA VAL A 42 -4.62 2.13 -17.77
C VAL A 42 -6.10 1.78 -17.64
N TYR A 43 -6.99 2.76 -17.66
CA TYR A 43 -8.43 2.55 -17.57
C TYR A 43 -9.08 2.68 -18.94
N HIS A 44 -9.72 1.59 -19.44
CA HIS A 44 -10.34 1.58 -20.78
C HIS A 44 -9.40 2.18 -21.85
N GLU A 45 -8.17 1.70 -21.94
CA GLU A 45 -7.12 2.16 -22.85
C GLU A 45 -6.63 3.62 -22.63
N VAL A 46 -7.09 4.28 -21.56
CA VAL A 46 -6.64 5.63 -21.21
C VAL A 46 -5.63 5.55 -20.06
N PRO A 47 -4.34 5.89 -20.27
CA PRO A 47 -3.34 5.92 -19.22
C PRO A 47 -3.77 6.86 -18.09
N HIS A 48 -3.70 6.41 -16.84
CA HIS A 48 -4.10 7.20 -15.66
C HIS A 48 -2.89 7.68 -14.86
N VAL A 49 -2.04 6.77 -14.45
CA VAL A 49 -0.84 7.06 -13.65
C VAL A 49 0.24 6.00 -13.91
N VAL A 50 1.50 6.41 -13.80
CA VAL A 50 2.65 5.50 -13.77
C VAL A 50 3.29 5.61 -12.39
N MET A 51 3.53 4.46 -11.74
CA MET A 51 4.15 4.38 -10.42
C MET A 51 5.33 3.41 -10.46
N LEU A 52 6.39 3.71 -9.72
CA LEU A 52 7.42 2.73 -9.44
C LEU A 52 6.90 1.75 -8.39
N ALA A 53 6.94 0.47 -8.70
CA ALA A 53 6.43 -0.60 -7.85
C ALA A 53 7.26 -1.89 -8.00
N THR A 54 7.28 -2.72 -6.97
CA THR A 54 7.74 -4.11 -7.12
C THR A 54 6.81 -4.83 -8.09
N PRO A 55 7.34 -5.45 -9.19
CA PRO A 55 6.53 -6.00 -10.28
C PRO A 55 5.90 -7.37 -9.94
N ALA A 56 5.26 -7.46 -8.78
CA ALA A 56 4.50 -8.60 -8.30
C ALA A 56 3.15 -8.15 -7.75
N ASP A 57 2.17 -9.03 -7.70
CA ASP A 57 0.81 -8.77 -7.19
C ASP A 57 0.14 -7.55 -7.86
N LEU A 58 0.37 -7.38 -9.18
CA LEU A 58 -0.06 -6.17 -9.90
C LEU A 58 -1.58 -6.11 -10.10
N GLU A 59 -2.28 -7.24 -10.17
CA GLU A 59 -3.75 -7.27 -10.15
C GLU A 59 -4.29 -6.79 -8.80
N ASP A 60 -3.68 -7.22 -7.70
CA ASP A 60 -4.03 -6.74 -6.37
C ASP A 60 -3.76 -5.23 -6.27
N TYR A 61 -2.60 -4.78 -6.79
CA TYR A 61 -2.27 -3.36 -6.84
C TYR A 61 -3.33 -2.54 -7.56
N ALA A 62 -3.74 -2.95 -8.76
CA ALA A 62 -4.73 -2.25 -9.57
C ALA A 62 -6.10 -2.16 -8.89
N VAL A 63 -6.58 -3.28 -8.31
CA VAL A 63 -7.86 -3.32 -7.59
C VAL A 63 -7.81 -2.43 -6.36
N GLY A 64 -6.75 -2.55 -5.56
CA GLY A 64 -6.62 -1.79 -4.32
C GLY A 64 -6.43 -0.30 -4.56
N PHE A 65 -5.61 0.09 -5.54
CA PHE A 65 -5.47 1.48 -5.96
C PHE A 65 -6.82 2.08 -6.40
N THR A 66 -7.55 1.36 -7.24
CA THR A 66 -8.85 1.81 -7.77
C THR A 66 -9.86 2.07 -6.64
N LEU A 67 -9.88 1.21 -5.62
CA LEU A 67 -10.75 1.36 -4.44
C LEU A 67 -10.27 2.46 -3.49
N SER A 68 -9.02 2.43 -3.10
CA SER A 68 -8.45 3.34 -2.09
C SER A 68 -8.35 4.79 -2.58
N GLU A 69 -8.22 5.00 -3.89
CA GLU A 69 -8.31 6.31 -4.53
C GLU A 69 -9.78 6.75 -4.78
N GLY A 70 -10.76 5.91 -4.43
CA GLY A 70 -12.18 6.23 -4.62
C GLY A 70 -12.56 6.45 -6.08
N LEU A 71 -11.88 5.76 -7.00
CA LEU A 71 -12.23 5.77 -8.43
C LEU A 71 -13.49 4.95 -8.69
N VAL A 72 -13.72 3.95 -7.86
CA VAL A 72 -14.96 3.19 -7.74
C VAL A 72 -15.40 3.16 -6.28
N ALA A 73 -16.67 2.93 -6.03
CA ALA A 73 -17.20 2.81 -4.67
C ALA A 73 -17.15 1.37 -4.14
N ARG A 74 -17.17 0.38 -5.03
CA ARG A 74 -17.23 -1.05 -4.70
C ARG A 74 -16.44 -1.87 -5.70
N ALA A 75 -15.95 -3.02 -5.26
CA ALA A 75 -15.14 -3.93 -6.07
C ALA A 75 -15.88 -4.44 -7.32
N GLU A 76 -17.19 -4.64 -7.23
CA GLU A 76 -18.03 -5.14 -8.32
C GLU A 76 -18.11 -4.16 -9.50
N GLU A 77 -17.70 -2.91 -9.31
CA GLU A 77 -17.59 -1.92 -10.39
C GLU A 77 -16.31 -2.09 -11.22
N ILE A 78 -15.34 -2.88 -10.74
CA ILE A 78 -14.16 -3.33 -11.49
C ILE A 78 -14.57 -4.59 -12.27
N ARG A 79 -14.59 -4.51 -13.59
CA ARG A 79 -15.07 -5.57 -14.49
C ARG A 79 -13.97 -6.48 -15.00
N GLY A 80 -12.73 -6.02 -15.00
CA GLY A 80 -11.56 -6.79 -15.43
C GLY A 80 -10.27 -6.09 -15.10
N VAL A 81 -9.22 -6.89 -14.87
CA VAL A 81 -7.84 -6.46 -14.68
C VAL A 81 -6.96 -7.41 -15.47
N GLU A 82 -6.14 -6.88 -16.35
CA GLU A 82 -5.17 -7.64 -17.16
C GLU A 82 -3.79 -7.01 -17.01
N VAL A 83 -2.77 -7.83 -16.75
CA VAL A 83 -1.39 -7.40 -16.59
C VAL A 83 -0.57 -7.83 -17.79
N SER A 84 0.16 -6.91 -18.39
CA SER A 84 1.15 -7.18 -19.40
C SER A 84 2.53 -6.71 -18.95
N TYR A 85 3.53 -7.60 -19.04
CA TYR A 85 4.90 -7.30 -18.67
C TYR A 85 5.71 -6.95 -19.91
N GLY A 86 6.34 -5.78 -19.92
CA GLY A 86 7.40 -5.39 -20.82
C GLY A 86 8.79 -5.83 -20.33
N ALA A 87 9.83 -5.43 -21.02
CA ALA A 87 11.21 -5.76 -20.63
C ALA A 87 11.64 -5.07 -19.32
N LEU A 88 11.18 -3.84 -19.06
CA LEU A 88 11.55 -3.01 -17.90
C LEU A 88 10.33 -2.31 -17.28
N SER A 89 9.11 -2.69 -17.65
CA SER A 89 7.87 -2.05 -17.20
C SER A 89 6.72 -3.04 -17.18
N ALA A 90 5.61 -2.65 -16.59
CA ALA A 90 4.36 -3.38 -16.71
C ALA A 90 3.20 -2.40 -16.97
N ASP A 91 2.23 -2.84 -17.76
CA ASP A 91 0.97 -2.15 -17.96
C ASP A 91 -0.16 -2.97 -17.33
N VAL A 92 -1.00 -2.32 -16.56
CA VAL A 92 -2.17 -2.95 -15.95
C VAL A 92 -3.42 -2.28 -16.51
N HIS A 93 -4.12 -3.04 -17.34
CA HIS A 93 -5.36 -2.61 -18.00
C HIS A 93 -6.55 -2.91 -17.09
N ILE A 94 -7.30 -1.87 -16.76
CA ILE A 94 -8.41 -1.94 -15.80
C ILE A 94 -9.69 -1.53 -16.52
N THR A 95 -10.68 -2.40 -16.50
CA THR A 95 -12.03 -2.12 -16.98
C THR A 95 -12.94 -1.89 -15.78
N VAL A 96 -13.54 -0.71 -15.70
CA VAL A 96 -14.52 -0.36 -14.67
C VAL A 96 -15.91 -0.13 -15.26
N ALA A 97 -16.92 -0.01 -14.42
CA ALA A 97 -18.25 0.38 -14.86
C ALA A 97 -18.21 1.72 -15.62
N TRP A 98 -18.94 1.85 -16.74
CA TRP A 98 -18.85 2.98 -17.66
C TRP A 98 -19.10 4.34 -16.99
N GLU A 99 -20.02 4.38 -16.05
CA GLU A 99 -20.32 5.59 -15.28
C GLU A 99 -19.10 6.06 -14.48
N ARG A 100 -18.34 5.12 -13.91
CA ARG A 100 -17.11 5.41 -13.15
C ARG A 100 -15.99 5.90 -14.06
N PHE A 101 -15.84 5.28 -15.22
CA PHE A 101 -14.88 5.74 -16.22
C PHE A 101 -15.17 7.18 -16.69
N THR A 102 -16.44 7.49 -16.94
CA THR A 102 -16.84 8.84 -17.31
C THR A 102 -16.51 9.88 -16.22
N GLN A 103 -16.76 9.54 -14.94
CA GLN A 103 -16.37 10.38 -13.81
C GLN A 103 -14.84 10.56 -13.70
N LEU A 104 -14.08 9.50 -13.96
CA LEU A 104 -12.63 9.55 -13.99
C LEU A 104 -12.11 10.49 -15.07
N LEU A 105 -12.66 10.45 -16.27
CA LEU A 105 -12.30 11.36 -17.36
C LEU A 105 -12.62 12.82 -17.02
N GLN A 106 -13.75 13.09 -16.35
CA GLN A 106 -14.09 14.43 -15.89
C GLN A 106 -13.10 14.95 -14.85
N ARG A 107 -12.76 14.14 -13.84
CA ARG A 107 -11.73 14.48 -12.84
C ARG A 107 -10.36 14.75 -13.49
N ARG A 108 -10.00 13.97 -14.52
CA ARG A 108 -8.72 14.10 -15.22
C ARG A 108 -8.59 15.42 -15.99
N ARG A 109 -9.67 15.91 -16.60
CA ARG A 109 -9.68 17.20 -17.32
C ARG A 109 -9.34 18.36 -16.39
N ASN A 110 -9.68 18.25 -15.11
CA ASN A 110 -9.41 19.26 -14.09
C ASN A 110 -7.99 19.12 -13.46
N LEU A 111 -7.17 18.15 -13.92
CA LEU A 111 -5.93 17.77 -13.25
C LEU A 111 -4.78 17.57 -14.26
N THR A 112 -4.49 18.57 -15.10
CA THR A 112 -3.34 18.54 -16.02
C THR A 112 -2.02 18.72 -15.24
N GLY A 113 -1.19 17.68 -15.15
CA GLY A 113 0.17 17.71 -14.60
C GLY A 113 0.39 16.94 -13.29
N ARG A 114 0.31 15.59 -13.30
CA ARG A 114 0.48 14.76 -12.10
C ARG A 114 1.86 14.11 -12.01
N THR A 115 2.44 14.12 -10.81
CA THR A 115 3.50 13.24 -10.36
C THR A 115 2.99 12.31 -9.25
N GLY A 116 3.60 11.15 -9.11
CA GLY A 116 3.18 9.91 -8.43
C GLY A 116 2.59 9.91 -7.02
N CYS A 117 2.40 11.02 -6.32
CA CYS A 117 1.75 11.05 -4.99
C CYS A 117 0.25 11.42 -5.04
N GLY A 118 -0.34 11.58 -6.24
CA GLY A 118 -1.76 11.95 -6.39
C GLY A 118 -2.12 13.38 -6.00
N LEU A 119 -1.18 14.15 -5.44
CA LEU A 119 -1.37 15.53 -4.99
C LEU A 119 -0.91 16.57 -6.02
N CYS A 120 -0.07 16.17 -6.99
CA CYS A 120 0.41 17.06 -8.03
C CYS A 120 -0.69 17.28 -9.08
N GLY A 121 -1.17 18.51 -9.20
CA GLY A 121 -2.25 18.92 -10.11
C GLY A 121 -3.57 19.26 -9.41
N ALA A 122 -3.61 19.30 -8.10
CA ALA A 122 -4.66 20.02 -7.39
C ALA A 122 -4.51 21.53 -7.67
N GLU A 123 -5.59 22.19 -8.04
CA GLU A 123 -5.59 23.64 -8.32
C GLU A 123 -5.30 24.45 -7.06
N SER A 124 -5.55 23.86 -5.88
CA SER A 124 -5.19 24.42 -4.58
C SER A 124 -4.71 23.34 -3.60
N ALA A 125 -3.94 23.74 -2.58
CA ALA A 125 -3.57 22.85 -1.49
C ALA A 125 -4.79 22.29 -0.72
N ALA A 126 -5.92 23.01 -0.75
CA ALA A 126 -7.18 22.55 -0.15
C ALA A 126 -7.80 21.39 -0.95
N ASP A 127 -7.72 21.41 -2.28
CA ASP A 127 -8.28 20.35 -3.14
C ASP A 127 -7.48 19.04 -3.03
N ALA A 128 -6.25 19.13 -2.53
CA ALA A 128 -5.42 17.97 -2.21
C ALA A 128 -5.91 17.20 -0.97
N ILE A 129 -6.74 17.85 -0.14
CA ILE A 129 -7.30 17.26 1.09
C ILE A 129 -8.64 16.64 0.75
N ARG A 130 -8.67 15.31 0.68
CA ARG A 130 -9.94 14.59 0.52
C ARG A 130 -10.62 14.39 1.86
N GLU A 131 -11.87 14.74 1.96
CA GLU A 131 -12.70 14.37 3.11
C GLU A 131 -12.99 12.87 3.04
N CYS A 132 -12.80 12.19 4.17
CA CYS A 132 -13.18 10.79 4.32
C CYS A 132 -14.48 10.70 5.10
N ALA A 133 -15.40 9.84 4.67
CA ALA A 133 -16.56 9.48 5.47
C ALA A 133 -16.09 8.82 6.78
N PRO A 134 -16.86 8.94 7.87
CA PRO A 134 -16.58 8.21 9.10
C PRO A 134 -16.48 6.71 8.84
N VAL A 135 -15.43 6.08 9.39
CA VAL A 135 -15.26 4.63 9.27
C VAL A 135 -16.30 3.87 10.11
N PRO A 136 -16.64 2.61 9.73
CA PRO A 136 -17.55 1.77 10.51
C PRO A 136 -16.97 1.44 11.89
N ALA A 137 -17.78 0.82 12.75
CA ALA A 137 -17.38 0.45 14.11
C ALA A 137 -16.12 -0.45 14.11
N GLY A 138 -16.07 -1.44 13.22
CA GLY A 138 -14.94 -2.37 13.05
C GLY A 138 -14.69 -3.25 14.26
N VAL A 139 -13.45 -3.77 14.34
CA VAL A 139 -13.03 -4.71 15.40
C VAL A 139 -12.59 -4.01 16.68
N SER A 140 -12.65 -4.76 17.80
CA SER A 140 -11.87 -4.50 19.00
C SER A 140 -10.70 -5.47 19.07
N VAL A 141 -9.52 -4.99 19.46
CA VAL A 141 -8.27 -5.75 19.46
C VAL A 141 -7.66 -5.69 20.87
N THR A 142 -7.22 -6.83 21.38
CA THR A 142 -6.43 -6.83 22.61
C THR A 142 -4.99 -6.40 22.34
N THR A 143 -4.35 -5.82 23.36
CA THR A 143 -2.92 -5.50 23.29
C THR A 143 -2.08 -6.74 22.97
N ALA A 144 -2.45 -7.91 23.51
CA ALA A 144 -1.76 -9.17 23.25
C ALA A 144 -1.86 -9.61 21.78
N ASP A 145 -3.05 -9.56 21.16
CA ASP A 145 -3.24 -9.89 19.75
C ASP A 145 -2.46 -8.94 18.84
N LEU A 146 -2.45 -7.65 19.19
CA LEU A 146 -1.71 -6.63 18.42
C LEU A 146 -0.20 -6.91 18.46
N HIS A 147 0.36 -7.14 19.65
CA HIS A 147 1.78 -7.44 19.81
C HIS A 147 2.18 -8.77 19.17
N ALA A 148 1.34 -9.79 19.25
CA ALA A 148 1.57 -11.09 18.60
C ALA A 148 1.66 -10.91 17.05
N ALA A 149 0.73 -10.18 16.44
CA ALA A 149 0.76 -9.91 15.00
C ALA A 149 2.01 -9.13 14.58
N ILE A 150 2.46 -8.16 15.38
CA ILE A 150 3.71 -7.43 15.11
C ILE A 150 4.91 -8.37 15.15
N GLY A 151 4.98 -9.29 16.12
CA GLY A 151 6.03 -10.29 16.21
C GLY A 151 6.05 -11.26 15.02
N GLU A 152 4.87 -11.64 14.53
CA GLU A 152 4.72 -12.53 13.36
C GLU A 152 5.17 -11.86 12.05
N LEU A 153 4.98 -10.54 11.90
CA LEU A 153 5.11 -9.84 10.62
C LEU A 153 6.47 -10.03 9.96
N SER A 154 7.56 -9.99 10.72
CA SER A 154 8.93 -10.11 10.17
C SER A 154 9.16 -11.45 9.46
N GLY A 155 8.57 -12.53 9.95
CA GLY A 155 8.60 -13.87 9.33
C GLY A 155 7.73 -14.01 8.09
N ARG A 156 6.91 -13.01 7.79
CA ARG A 156 5.94 -13.01 6.68
C ARG A 156 6.35 -12.08 5.51
N GLN A 157 7.59 -11.58 5.52
CA GLN A 157 8.12 -10.63 4.53
C GLN A 157 9.27 -11.24 3.71
N PRO A 158 9.01 -12.14 2.75
CA PRO A 158 10.04 -12.86 2.00
C PRO A 158 10.92 -11.97 1.14
N ILE A 159 10.39 -10.88 0.57
CA ILE A 159 11.20 -9.95 -0.24
C ILE A 159 12.09 -9.12 0.68
N ASN A 160 11.53 -8.56 1.76
CA ASN A 160 12.29 -7.75 2.71
C ASN A 160 13.37 -8.57 3.43
N ALA A 161 13.10 -9.82 3.76
CA ALA A 161 14.07 -10.72 4.41
C ALA A 161 15.33 -10.93 3.55
N ARG A 162 15.22 -10.85 2.22
CA ARG A 162 16.30 -11.03 1.26
C ARG A 162 16.97 -9.72 0.85
N THR A 163 16.23 -8.63 0.77
CA THR A 163 16.69 -7.37 0.16
C THR A 163 16.77 -6.20 1.14
N GLY A 164 16.01 -6.24 2.25
CA GLY A 164 15.99 -5.18 3.24
C GLY A 164 15.40 -3.84 2.78
N SER A 165 14.78 -3.76 1.60
CA SER A 165 14.47 -2.49 0.92
C SER A 165 13.00 -2.31 0.52
N VAL A 166 12.09 -3.14 1.04
CA VAL A 166 10.67 -3.02 0.76
C VAL A 166 9.84 -2.73 2.02
N HIS A 167 8.69 -2.14 1.81
CA HIS A 167 7.65 -1.99 2.83
C HIS A 167 6.67 -3.15 2.75
N ALA A 168 5.96 -3.39 3.85
CA ALA A 168 4.86 -4.33 3.90
C ALA A 168 3.60 -3.69 4.48
N ALA A 169 2.46 -4.17 4.01
CA ALA A 169 1.16 -4.01 4.64
C ALA A 169 0.55 -5.39 4.88
N ALA A 170 -0.04 -5.58 6.05
CA ALA A 170 -0.63 -6.84 6.48
C ALA A 170 -2.05 -6.64 6.97
N TRP A 171 -2.93 -7.56 6.60
CA TRP A 171 -4.27 -7.66 7.17
C TRP A 171 -4.27 -8.65 8.32
N VAL A 172 -4.75 -8.19 9.46
CA VAL A 172 -4.78 -8.98 10.68
C VAL A 172 -6.21 -9.14 11.16
N VAL A 173 -6.60 -10.36 11.48
CA VAL A 173 -7.90 -10.69 12.10
C VAL A 173 -7.65 -11.01 13.58
N PRO A 174 -8.29 -10.29 14.53
CA PRO A 174 -8.09 -10.53 15.95
C PRO A 174 -8.36 -11.98 16.34
N GLY A 175 -7.47 -12.57 17.13
CA GLY A 175 -7.53 -14.00 17.53
C GLY A 175 -7.09 -14.98 16.44
N GLU A 176 -6.91 -14.54 15.20
CA GLU A 176 -6.53 -15.40 14.07
C GLU A 176 -5.17 -15.04 13.43
N GLY A 177 -4.57 -13.91 13.82
CA GLY A 177 -3.28 -13.45 13.32
C GLY A 177 -3.31 -12.87 11.91
N ILE A 178 -2.14 -12.82 11.27
CA ILE A 178 -1.97 -12.25 9.93
C ILE A 178 -2.57 -13.17 8.86
N LYS A 179 -3.48 -12.65 8.04
CA LYS A 179 -4.12 -13.37 6.93
C LYS A 179 -3.50 -13.08 5.58
N VAL A 180 -3.16 -11.82 5.32
CA VAL A 180 -2.59 -11.36 4.05
C VAL A 180 -1.40 -10.46 4.35
N VAL A 181 -0.32 -10.61 3.60
CA VAL A 181 0.80 -9.66 3.55
C VAL A 181 1.09 -9.35 2.09
N ARG A 182 1.34 -8.08 1.80
CA ARG A 182 1.88 -7.64 0.52
C ARG A 182 3.08 -6.74 0.74
N GLU A 183 4.11 -6.95 -0.07
CA GLU A 183 5.35 -6.19 -0.03
C GLU A 183 5.49 -5.35 -1.30
N ASP A 184 6.09 -4.17 -1.16
CA ASP A 184 6.44 -3.29 -2.28
C ASP A 184 7.53 -2.30 -1.87
N VAL A 185 8.34 -1.84 -2.82
CA VAL A 185 9.30 -0.73 -2.62
C VAL A 185 8.60 0.55 -2.17
N GLY A 186 7.34 0.75 -2.59
CA GLY A 186 6.47 1.86 -2.22
C GLY A 186 5.49 1.48 -1.12
N ARG A 187 5.49 2.19 0.01
CA ARG A 187 4.53 1.94 1.11
C ARG A 187 3.07 2.05 0.68
N HIS A 188 2.75 2.99 -0.23
CA HIS A 188 1.38 3.17 -0.75
C HIS A 188 0.96 1.96 -1.58
N ASN A 189 1.86 1.46 -2.42
CA ASN A 189 1.62 0.29 -3.25
C ASN A 189 1.43 -0.97 -2.39
N ALA A 190 2.25 -1.16 -1.34
CA ALA A 190 2.08 -2.29 -0.41
C ALA A 190 0.69 -2.28 0.26
N LEU A 191 0.21 -1.10 0.67
CA LEU A 191 -1.14 -0.95 1.22
C LEU A 191 -2.20 -1.23 0.16
N ASP A 192 -2.08 -0.66 -1.04
CA ASP A 192 -3.02 -0.87 -2.14
C ASP A 192 -3.07 -2.36 -2.53
N LYS A 193 -1.92 -3.04 -2.67
CA LYS A 193 -1.86 -4.48 -2.91
C LYS A 193 -2.62 -5.28 -1.85
N THR A 194 -2.46 -4.93 -0.57
CA THR A 194 -3.16 -5.62 0.51
C THR A 194 -4.67 -5.38 0.44
N ILE A 195 -5.12 -4.14 0.20
CA ILE A 195 -6.54 -3.80 0.00
C ILE A 195 -7.11 -4.58 -1.19
N GLY A 196 -6.37 -4.64 -2.30
CA GLY A 196 -6.80 -5.38 -3.49
C GLY A 196 -6.90 -6.88 -3.27
N ALA A 197 -5.91 -7.48 -2.59
CA ALA A 197 -5.95 -8.89 -2.24
C ALA A 197 -7.18 -9.24 -1.39
N LEU A 198 -7.50 -8.40 -0.40
CA LEU A 198 -8.69 -8.55 0.44
C LEU A 198 -9.97 -8.42 -0.37
N SER A 199 -10.04 -7.42 -1.24
CA SER A 199 -11.21 -7.17 -2.08
C SER A 199 -11.48 -8.33 -3.04
N ARG A 200 -10.43 -8.87 -3.69
CA ARG A 200 -10.53 -10.03 -4.59
C ARG A 200 -10.92 -11.31 -3.85
N ALA A 201 -10.54 -11.42 -2.58
CA ALA A 201 -10.96 -12.51 -1.69
C ALA A 201 -12.35 -12.28 -1.06
N HIS A 202 -13.07 -11.20 -1.40
CA HIS A 202 -14.35 -10.79 -0.80
C HIS A 202 -14.29 -10.70 0.73
N ALA A 203 -13.15 -10.27 1.28
CA ALA A 203 -12.98 -10.12 2.71
C ALA A 203 -13.78 -8.94 3.26
N ASP A 204 -14.31 -9.11 4.47
CA ASP A 204 -14.96 -8.03 5.20
C ASP A 204 -13.91 -7.09 5.83
N PHE A 205 -13.80 -5.86 5.35
CA PHE A 205 -12.91 -4.84 5.87
C PHE A 205 -13.22 -4.41 7.31
N THR A 206 -14.37 -4.79 7.85
CA THR A 206 -14.72 -4.53 9.25
C THR A 206 -14.27 -5.65 10.19
N ALA A 207 -13.83 -6.82 9.68
CA ALA A 207 -13.46 -7.99 10.46
C ALA A 207 -12.00 -7.99 10.96
N GLY A 208 -11.20 -7.00 10.59
CA GLY A 208 -9.79 -6.96 10.95
C GLY A 208 -9.21 -5.54 10.97
N TYR A 209 -7.88 -5.46 10.94
CA TYR A 209 -7.16 -4.20 10.93
C TYR A 209 -5.93 -4.25 10.02
N MET A 210 -5.47 -3.07 9.60
CA MET A 210 -4.29 -2.92 8.78
C MET A 210 -3.04 -2.67 9.65
N LEU A 211 -1.98 -3.47 9.43
CA LEU A 211 -0.67 -3.31 10.04
C LEU A 211 0.35 -2.95 8.95
N ILE A 212 1.09 -1.84 9.11
CA ILE A 212 2.06 -1.36 8.12
C ILE A 212 3.46 -1.17 8.73
N THR A 213 4.50 -1.46 7.95
CA THR A 213 5.89 -1.25 8.38
C THR A 213 6.33 0.20 8.27
N SER A 214 5.66 0.98 7.44
CA SER A 214 5.99 2.38 7.14
C SER A 214 5.48 3.36 8.20
N ARG A 215 5.76 4.65 7.97
CA ARG A 215 5.09 5.75 8.69
C ARG A 215 3.60 5.78 8.35
N ALA A 216 2.76 6.14 9.33
CA ALA A 216 1.38 6.51 9.08
C ALA A 216 1.33 7.97 8.58
N SER A 217 1.37 8.15 7.26
CA SER A 217 1.15 9.45 6.60
C SER A 217 -0.34 9.70 6.39
N TYR A 218 -0.68 10.93 5.96
CA TYR A 218 -2.04 11.32 5.61
C TYR A 218 -2.68 10.32 4.64
N GLU A 219 -1.96 9.96 3.56
CA GLU A 219 -2.48 9.06 2.52
C GLU A 219 -2.74 7.65 3.04
N MET A 220 -1.90 7.13 3.97
CA MET A 220 -2.12 5.80 4.56
C MET A 220 -3.44 5.76 5.34
N VAL A 221 -3.72 6.81 6.14
CA VAL A 221 -4.99 6.95 6.87
C VAL A 221 -6.15 7.13 5.91
N GLN A 222 -5.99 7.99 4.89
CA GLN A 222 -7.01 8.29 3.90
C GLN A 222 -7.41 7.04 3.11
N LYS A 223 -6.44 6.25 2.63
CA LYS A 223 -6.70 5.00 1.90
C LYS A 223 -7.46 3.98 2.77
N CYS A 224 -7.03 3.78 4.02
CA CYS A 224 -7.73 2.92 4.97
C CYS A 224 -9.16 3.38 5.21
N ALA A 225 -9.36 4.69 5.48
CA ALA A 225 -10.69 5.24 5.72
C ALA A 225 -11.61 5.14 4.50
N THR A 226 -11.08 5.35 3.29
CA THR A 226 -11.84 5.27 2.03
C THR A 226 -12.46 3.90 1.82
N VAL A 227 -11.77 2.83 2.20
CA VAL A 227 -12.27 1.45 2.07
C VAL A 227 -12.96 0.93 3.34
N GLY A 228 -13.15 1.78 4.36
CA GLY A 228 -13.86 1.43 5.59
C GLY A 228 -13.04 0.66 6.64
N ILE A 229 -11.72 0.63 6.53
CA ILE A 229 -10.82 0.05 7.55
C ILE A 229 -10.78 1.01 8.75
N SER A 230 -11.16 0.53 9.92
CA SER A 230 -11.38 1.35 11.12
C SER A 230 -10.18 1.44 12.07
N LEU A 231 -9.15 0.61 11.87
CA LEU A 231 -7.94 0.57 12.71
C LEU A 231 -6.70 0.39 11.84
N LEU A 232 -5.74 1.31 12.02
CA LEU A 232 -4.43 1.29 11.36
C LEU A 232 -3.32 1.27 12.40
N VAL A 233 -2.43 0.29 12.30
CA VAL A 233 -1.25 0.12 13.14
C VAL A 233 0.01 0.33 12.31
N ALA A 234 0.88 1.24 12.73
CA ALA A 234 2.13 1.53 12.04
C ALA A 234 3.34 1.20 12.94
N LEU A 235 4.33 0.51 12.40
CA LEU A 235 5.59 0.28 13.12
C LEU A 235 6.39 1.58 13.30
N SER A 236 6.24 2.53 12.41
CA SER A 236 6.96 3.82 12.44
C SER A 236 6.06 4.95 12.98
N ALA A 237 6.54 6.19 12.90
CA ALA A 237 5.88 7.38 13.41
C ALA A 237 4.65 7.80 12.57
N PRO A 238 3.62 8.42 13.17
CA PRO A 238 2.58 9.11 12.42
C PRO A 238 3.01 10.54 12.09
N THR A 239 2.32 11.16 11.12
CA THR A 239 2.38 12.61 10.94
C THR A 239 1.23 13.30 11.66
N ALA A 240 1.41 14.54 12.10
CA ALA A 240 0.34 15.31 12.76
C ALA A 240 -0.91 15.44 11.86
N PHE A 241 -0.73 15.52 10.55
CA PHE A 241 -1.83 15.59 9.59
C PHE A 241 -2.60 14.26 9.49
N ALA A 242 -1.90 13.13 9.54
CA ALA A 242 -2.52 11.80 9.62
C ALA A 242 -3.34 11.64 10.92
N VAL A 243 -2.82 12.10 12.06
CA VAL A 243 -3.54 12.06 13.34
C VAL A 243 -4.85 12.85 13.26
N ARG A 244 -4.80 14.09 12.74
CA ARG A 244 -6.01 14.91 12.56
C ARG A 244 -7.04 14.28 11.63
N LEU A 245 -6.60 13.63 10.55
CA LEU A 245 -7.50 12.91 9.67
C LEU A 245 -8.13 11.70 10.37
N ALA A 246 -7.32 10.89 11.08
CA ALA A 246 -7.80 9.73 11.83
C ALA A 246 -8.86 10.14 12.88
N GLN A 247 -8.63 11.26 13.59
CA GLN A 247 -9.61 11.82 14.54
C GLN A 247 -10.92 12.18 13.87
N ARG A 248 -10.90 12.84 12.70
CA ARG A 248 -12.12 13.22 11.97
C ARG A 248 -12.85 12.02 11.37
N ALA A 249 -12.10 11.06 10.84
CA ALA A 249 -12.67 9.84 10.23
C ALA A 249 -13.13 8.80 11.26
N GLY A 250 -12.87 8.98 12.55
CA GLY A 250 -13.19 7.98 13.56
C GLY A 250 -12.29 6.73 13.51
N LEU A 251 -11.12 6.82 12.84
CA LEU A 251 -10.18 5.72 12.67
C LEU A 251 -9.24 5.63 13.88
N THR A 252 -9.09 4.44 14.45
CA THR A 252 -8.09 4.19 15.49
C THR A 252 -6.70 4.16 14.85
N LEU A 253 -5.83 5.07 15.33
CA LEU A 253 -4.46 5.17 14.85
C LEU A 253 -3.47 4.80 15.94
N VAL A 254 -2.74 3.72 15.70
CA VAL A 254 -1.64 3.24 16.53
C VAL A 254 -0.34 3.42 15.78
N ALA A 255 0.71 3.88 16.46
CA ALA A 255 2.03 4.00 15.84
C ALA A 255 3.15 3.72 16.85
N PHE A 256 4.41 3.74 16.39
CA PHE A 256 5.58 3.25 17.16
C PHE A 256 5.34 1.86 17.73
N ALA A 257 4.57 1.04 17.00
CA ALA A 257 4.18 -0.28 17.45
C ALA A 257 5.38 -1.25 17.40
N ARG A 258 5.58 -1.98 18.51
CA ARG A 258 6.58 -3.03 18.70
C ARG A 258 5.90 -4.24 19.34
N ALA A 259 6.62 -5.33 19.48
CA ALA A 259 6.08 -6.55 20.09
C ALA A 259 5.72 -6.40 21.58
N ASP A 260 6.13 -5.31 22.23
CA ASP A 260 5.98 -5.07 23.66
C ASP A 260 5.40 -3.69 24.01
N GLN A 261 5.28 -2.80 23.02
CA GLN A 261 4.81 -1.43 23.24
C GLN A 261 4.17 -0.81 22.00
N HIS A 262 3.29 0.16 22.18
CA HIS A 262 2.72 0.97 21.13
C HIS A 262 2.17 2.30 21.69
N VAL A 263 1.90 3.25 20.79
CA VAL A 263 1.30 4.54 21.14
C VAL A 263 0.01 4.73 20.37
N VAL A 264 -1.08 5.07 21.07
CA VAL A 264 -2.39 5.33 20.47
C VAL A 264 -2.58 6.84 20.29
N TYR A 265 -2.80 7.27 19.04
CA TYR A 265 -2.92 8.68 18.67
C TYR A 265 -4.35 9.14 18.44
N ALA A 266 -5.26 8.22 18.10
CA ALA A 266 -6.66 8.53 17.86
C ALA A 266 -7.54 7.33 18.23
N HIS A 267 -8.73 7.59 18.72
CA HIS A 267 -9.82 6.63 18.97
C HIS A 267 -9.39 5.35 19.71
N PRO A 268 -8.93 5.43 20.99
CA PRO A 268 -8.40 4.29 21.75
C PRO A 268 -9.45 3.22 22.09
N GLN A 269 -10.74 3.48 21.93
CA GLN A 269 -11.84 2.62 22.36
C GLN A 269 -11.89 1.24 21.68
N ARG A 270 -11.14 1.04 20.56
CA ARG A 270 -11.02 -0.27 19.89
C ARG A 270 -9.90 -1.13 20.45
N LEU A 271 -9.05 -0.58 21.35
CA LEU A 271 -8.01 -1.34 22.05
C LEU A 271 -8.48 -1.73 23.43
N LYS A 272 -8.17 -2.98 23.83
CA LYS A 272 -8.56 -3.56 25.13
C LYS A 272 -7.35 -4.11 25.86
#